data_c800b0dda6b20079438b7e9b412fd0f4
#
_entry.id   c800b0dda6b20079438b7e9b412fd0f4
#
_cell.length_a   1.000
_cell.length_b   1.000
_cell.length_c   1.000
_cell.angle_alpha   90.00
_cell.angle_beta   90.00
_cell.angle_gamma   90.00
#
_symmetry.space_group_name_H-M   'P 1'
#
loop_
_entity.id
_entity.type
_entity.pdbx_description
1 polymer ?
#
loop_
_entity_poly.entity_id
_entity_poly.type
_entity_poly.pdbx_seq_one_letter_code
_entity_poly.pdbx_strand_id
1 'polypeptide(L)'
;MSIRSGRKTPMIYQAEHSECALACLAMVAGYHGLDVTLLALRERFPISMKGATLRDVVELARRIGLDTRTVRCEIPSLAKLQLPALLHWDFEHFVVLAGIRGTRYVIHDPALGVVEMRAEEVSRHFTGIAAQFTPRPDFQMGSEGGRLTLRRLLQGSRGVWSFVAQVVWITAFLELFALLSPLVLKTVIDTGLTNRDFDFITALALGFAGAAV
;
A
#
# COMPACT_ATOMS: atom_id res chain seq x y z
N MET A 1 31.08 -18.35 -7.12
CA MET A 1 30.85 -17.59 -8.37
C MET A 1 30.13 -16.31 -7.95
N SER A 2 30.87 -15.20 -7.85
CA SER A 2 30.35 -13.92 -7.32
C SER A 2 29.48 -13.25 -8.36
N ILE A 3 28.18 -13.25 -8.17
CA ILE A 3 27.25 -12.45 -9.00
C ILE A 3 27.42 -11.00 -8.55
N ARG A 4 28.30 -10.26 -9.19
CA ARG A 4 28.35 -8.80 -9.09
C ARG A 4 27.12 -8.26 -9.83
N SER A 5 26.00 -8.19 -9.11
CA SER A 5 24.82 -7.48 -9.61
C SER A 5 25.13 -5.98 -9.56
N GLY A 6 25.27 -5.35 -10.72
CA GLY A 6 25.37 -3.90 -10.86
C GLY A 6 24.03 -3.18 -10.63
N ARG A 7 23.10 -3.80 -9.90
CA ARG A 7 21.81 -3.21 -9.57
C ARG A 7 21.97 -2.20 -8.44
N LYS A 8 21.33 -1.05 -8.62
CA LYS A 8 21.21 -0.05 -7.54
C LYS A 8 20.15 -0.53 -6.56
N THR A 9 20.40 -0.33 -5.27
CA THR A 9 19.36 -0.54 -4.24
C THR A 9 18.19 0.41 -4.52
N PRO A 10 16.97 -0.09 -4.75
CA PRO A 10 15.81 0.78 -4.95
C PRO A 10 15.52 1.56 -3.68
N MET A 11 14.90 2.74 -3.82
CA MET A 11 14.35 3.48 -2.68
C MET A 11 12.88 3.14 -2.55
N ILE A 12 12.46 2.68 -1.37
CA ILE A 12 11.07 2.35 -1.05
C ILE A 12 10.71 3.06 0.25
N TYR A 13 9.69 3.91 0.17
CA TYR A 13 9.20 4.67 1.32
C TYR A 13 8.22 3.83 2.15
N GLN A 14 8.28 3.98 3.47
CA GLN A 14 7.25 3.47 4.37
C GLN A 14 5.98 4.30 4.24
N ALA A 15 4.82 3.69 4.39
CA ALA A 15 3.55 4.40 4.45
C ALA A 15 3.15 4.68 5.91
N GLU A 16 3.52 3.79 6.82
CA GLU A 16 3.27 3.91 8.25
C GLU A 16 4.58 3.77 9.03
N HIS A 17 4.63 4.36 10.22
CA HIS A 17 5.82 4.34 11.08
C HIS A 17 6.30 2.91 11.43
N SER A 18 5.38 1.99 11.57
CA SER A 18 5.65 0.58 11.88
C SER A 18 6.25 -0.24 10.71
N GLU A 19 6.36 0.32 9.52
CA GLU A 19 6.70 -0.40 8.28
C GLU A 19 8.15 -0.25 7.83
N CYS A 20 8.99 0.46 8.60
CA CYS A 20 10.39 0.68 8.25
C CYS A 20 11.13 -0.64 7.91
N ALA A 21 10.91 -1.69 8.68
CA ALA A 21 11.50 -3.00 8.46
C ALA A 21 11.06 -3.66 7.14
N LEU A 22 9.76 -3.58 6.80
CA LEU A 22 9.25 -4.11 5.52
C LEU A 22 9.81 -3.34 4.32
N ALA A 23 9.85 -2.01 4.41
CA ALA A 23 10.39 -1.17 3.36
C ALA A 23 11.89 -1.45 3.15
N CYS A 24 12.67 -1.60 4.24
CA CYS A 24 14.08 -1.98 4.16
C CYS A 24 14.26 -3.36 3.53
N LEU A 25 13.43 -4.34 3.91
CA LEU A 25 13.51 -5.68 3.34
C LEU A 25 13.14 -5.69 1.85
N ALA A 26 12.14 -4.90 1.44
CA ALA A 26 11.79 -4.73 0.03
C ALA A 26 12.93 -4.10 -0.79
N MET A 27 13.64 -3.11 -0.22
CA MET A 27 14.83 -2.51 -0.85
C MET A 27 15.94 -3.53 -1.05
N VAL A 28 16.22 -4.36 -0.04
CA VAL A 28 17.23 -5.42 -0.10
C VAL A 28 16.82 -6.50 -1.12
N ALA A 29 15.57 -6.94 -1.10
CA ALA A 29 15.03 -7.91 -2.05
C ALA A 29 15.15 -7.39 -3.49
N GLY A 30 14.79 -6.13 -3.72
CA GLY A 30 14.91 -5.45 -5.01
C GLY A 30 16.34 -5.39 -5.53
N TYR A 31 17.33 -5.15 -4.65
CA TYR A 31 18.74 -5.23 -5.03
C TYR A 31 19.12 -6.64 -5.53
N HIS A 32 18.61 -7.69 -4.90
CA HIS A 32 18.85 -9.07 -5.31
C HIS A 32 17.99 -9.53 -6.50
N GLY A 33 17.07 -8.70 -6.98
CA GLY A 33 16.26 -8.97 -8.17
C GLY A 33 14.87 -9.49 -7.93
N LEU A 34 14.38 -9.45 -6.70
CA LEU A 34 13.00 -9.68 -6.37
C LEU A 34 12.32 -8.32 -6.15
N ASP A 35 11.55 -7.88 -7.15
CA ASP A 35 10.77 -6.65 -7.06
C ASP A 35 9.45 -6.95 -6.33
N VAL A 36 9.43 -6.65 -5.03
CA VAL A 36 8.28 -6.87 -4.15
C VAL A 36 7.76 -5.54 -3.66
N THR A 37 6.44 -5.36 -3.75
CA THR A 37 5.79 -4.14 -3.24
C THR A 37 5.56 -4.23 -1.73
N LEU A 38 5.57 -3.07 -1.06
CA LEU A 38 5.27 -2.98 0.37
C LEU A 38 3.89 -3.57 0.70
N LEU A 39 2.91 -3.37 -0.20
CA LEU A 39 1.58 -3.95 -0.06
C LEU A 39 1.60 -5.48 -0.06
N ALA A 40 2.35 -6.11 -0.98
CA ALA A 40 2.47 -7.56 -1.05
C ALA A 40 3.14 -8.15 0.20
N LEU A 41 4.14 -7.44 0.75
CA LEU A 41 4.77 -7.83 2.01
C LEU A 41 3.80 -7.69 3.19
N ARG A 42 3.01 -6.62 3.22
CA ARG A 42 2.01 -6.36 4.26
C ARG A 42 0.90 -7.42 4.29
N GLU A 43 0.42 -7.84 3.12
CA GLU A 43 -0.58 -8.92 3.00
C GLU A 43 -0.06 -10.27 3.48
N ARG A 44 1.22 -10.55 3.26
CA ARG A 44 1.86 -11.82 3.66
C ARG A 44 2.29 -11.84 5.12
N PHE A 45 2.62 -10.67 5.65
CA PHE A 45 3.28 -10.51 6.95
C PHE A 45 2.61 -9.40 7.74
N PRO A 46 1.51 -9.70 8.45
CA PRO A 46 0.89 -8.74 9.34
C PRO A 46 1.88 -8.35 10.44
N ILE A 47 2.37 -7.12 10.39
CA ILE A 47 3.24 -6.55 11.42
C ILE A 47 2.38 -5.90 12.50
N SER A 48 2.82 -6.02 13.75
CA SER A 48 2.23 -5.31 14.88
C SER A 48 2.35 -3.79 14.68
N MET A 49 1.38 -3.03 15.15
CA MET A 49 1.44 -1.55 15.16
C MET A 49 2.63 -0.99 15.94
N LYS A 50 3.28 -1.82 16.78
CA LYS A 50 4.53 -1.47 17.48
C LYS A 50 5.80 -1.57 16.61
N GLY A 51 5.63 -1.93 15.32
CA GLY A 51 6.76 -2.17 14.43
C GLY A 51 7.27 -3.62 14.48
N ALA A 52 8.27 -3.92 13.65
CA ALA A 52 8.93 -5.22 13.58
C ALA A 52 10.22 -5.23 14.39
N THR A 53 10.49 -6.34 15.07
CA THR A 53 11.77 -6.59 15.70
C THR A 53 12.80 -7.10 14.70
N LEU A 54 14.09 -7.08 15.05
CA LEU A 54 15.14 -7.69 14.22
C LEU A 54 14.88 -9.19 13.98
N ARG A 55 14.27 -9.89 14.94
CA ARG A 55 13.86 -11.28 14.80
C ARG A 55 12.82 -11.44 13.69
N ASP A 56 11.85 -10.55 13.65
CA ASP A 56 10.81 -10.55 12.60
C ASP A 56 11.44 -10.30 11.24
N VAL A 57 12.39 -9.36 11.14
CA VAL A 57 13.13 -9.11 9.88
C VAL A 57 13.85 -10.38 9.39
N VAL A 58 14.53 -11.11 10.28
CA VAL A 58 15.23 -12.36 9.94
C VAL A 58 14.24 -13.42 9.43
N GLU A 59 13.11 -13.58 10.11
CA GLU A 59 12.08 -14.55 9.72
C GLU A 59 11.44 -14.16 8.38
N LEU A 60 11.14 -12.89 8.19
CA LEU A 60 10.58 -12.37 6.93
C LEU A 60 11.55 -12.54 5.76
N ALA A 61 12.82 -12.21 5.96
CA ALA A 61 13.87 -12.40 4.96
C ALA A 61 13.97 -13.86 4.53
N ARG A 62 13.93 -14.80 5.49
CA ARG A 62 13.96 -16.24 5.21
C ARG A 62 12.77 -16.68 4.35
N ARG A 63 11.56 -16.17 4.61
CA ARG A 63 10.35 -16.51 3.86
C ARG A 63 10.35 -16.02 2.42
N ILE A 64 11.09 -14.94 2.13
CA ILE A 64 11.28 -14.45 0.76
C ILE A 64 12.57 -15.01 0.11
N GLY A 65 13.19 -16.02 0.72
CA GLY A 65 14.35 -16.72 0.17
C GLY A 65 15.70 -16.03 0.40
N LEU A 66 15.81 -15.14 1.41
CA LEU A 66 17.06 -14.51 1.81
C LEU A 66 17.56 -15.10 3.13
N ASP A 67 18.79 -15.59 3.16
CA ASP A 67 19.47 -15.90 4.39
C ASP A 67 20.01 -14.62 5.02
N THR A 68 19.89 -14.51 6.33
CA THR A 68 20.27 -13.31 7.08
C THR A 68 21.37 -13.64 8.08
N ARG A 69 22.44 -12.85 8.05
CA ARG A 69 23.51 -12.87 9.05
C ARG A 69 23.49 -11.56 9.83
N THR A 70 23.07 -11.63 11.08
CA THR A 70 23.12 -10.50 12.00
C THR A 70 24.51 -10.40 12.63
N VAL A 71 25.03 -9.19 12.69
CA VAL A 71 26.35 -8.89 13.26
C VAL A 71 26.27 -7.68 14.17
N ARG A 72 27.10 -7.71 15.21
CA ARG A 72 27.38 -6.53 16.02
C ARG A 72 28.69 -5.95 15.56
N CYS A 73 28.73 -4.68 15.21
CA CYS A 73 29.93 -4.06 14.66
C CYS A 73 29.97 -2.55 14.96
N GLU A 74 31.18 -2.01 14.93
CA GLU A 74 31.43 -0.59 15.02
C GLU A 74 31.44 0.08 13.64
N ILE A 75 31.35 1.40 13.60
CA ILE A 75 31.31 2.21 12.38
C ILE A 75 32.41 1.84 11.35
N PRO A 76 33.70 1.71 11.73
CA PRO A 76 34.73 1.36 10.76
C PRO A 76 34.54 -0.01 10.11
N SER A 77 33.83 -0.90 10.78
CA SER A 77 33.53 -2.25 10.26
C SER A 77 32.37 -2.29 9.29
N LEU A 78 31.56 -1.23 9.21
CA LEU A 78 30.48 -1.13 8.23
C LEU A 78 30.98 -1.23 6.78
N ALA A 79 32.21 -0.75 6.52
CA ALA A 79 32.84 -0.86 5.20
C ALA A 79 33.18 -2.30 4.77
N LYS A 80 33.23 -3.24 5.74
CA LYS A 80 33.51 -4.67 5.50
C LYS A 80 32.24 -5.49 5.29
N LEU A 81 31.08 -4.89 5.49
CA LEU A 81 29.78 -5.57 5.32
C LEU A 81 29.50 -5.83 3.85
N GLN A 82 28.79 -6.92 3.59
CA GLN A 82 28.18 -7.16 2.28
C GLN A 82 26.98 -6.22 2.13
N LEU A 83 27.05 -5.35 1.13
CA LEU A 83 25.99 -4.37 0.87
C LEU A 83 24.99 -4.89 -0.19
N PRO A 84 23.72 -4.48 -0.12
CA PRO A 84 23.13 -3.64 0.91
C PRO A 84 22.99 -4.36 2.26
N ALA A 85 23.14 -3.62 3.36
CA ALA A 85 22.99 -4.14 4.71
C ALA A 85 21.93 -3.32 5.47
N LEU A 86 21.10 -3.99 6.26
CA LEU A 86 20.15 -3.33 7.14
C LEU A 86 20.85 -2.92 8.42
N LEU A 87 20.61 -1.69 8.87
CA LEU A 87 21.14 -1.15 10.12
C LEU A 87 19.99 -0.88 11.09
N HIS A 88 20.19 -1.23 12.35
CA HIS A 88 19.30 -0.86 13.43
C HIS A 88 19.60 0.58 13.87
N TRP A 89 18.59 1.43 13.92
CA TRP A 89 18.71 2.87 13.98
C TRP A 89 17.87 3.44 15.11
N ASP A 90 18.42 4.35 15.90
CA ASP A 90 17.72 5.04 17.01
C ASP A 90 16.91 4.11 17.94
N PHE A 91 17.32 2.82 18.08
CA PHE A 91 16.68 1.76 18.87
C PHE A 91 15.28 1.31 18.43
N GLU A 92 14.62 1.99 17.53
CA GLU A 92 13.24 1.70 17.12
C GLU A 92 13.01 1.77 15.59
N HIS A 93 14.07 2.08 14.85
CA HIS A 93 13.98 2.26 13.40
C HIS A 93 14.96 1.35 12.65
N PHE A 94 14.70 1.11 11.36
CA PHE A 94 15.58 0.38 10.46
C PHE A 94 15.84 1.20 9.21
N VAL A 95 17.10 1.20 8.76
CA VAL A 95 17.53 1.84 7.51
C VAL A 95 18.42 0.88 6.72
N VAL A 96 18.64 1.14 5.44
CA VAL A 96 19.50 0.33 4.59
C VAL A 96 20.78 1.09 4.25
N LEU A 97 21.93 0.54 4.62
CA LEU A 97 23.22 0.98 4.10
C LEU A 97 23.35 0.44 2.66
N ALA A 98 23.10 1.31 1.69
CA ALA A 98 23.10 0.96 0.28
C ALA A 98 24.51 1.02 -0.34
N GLY A 99 25.39 1.86 0.20
CA GLY A 99 26.74 2.05 -0.34
C GLY A 99 27.62 2.93 0.53
N ILE A 100 28.91 2.98 0.19
CA ILE A 100 29.88 3.90 0.79
C ILE A 100 30.60 4.59 -0.36
N ARG A 101 30.62 5.92 -0.35
CA ARG A 101 31.29 6.78 -1.34
C ARG A 101 32.36 7.60 -0.66
N GLY A 102 33.62 7.16 -0.80
CA GLY A 102 34.72 7.79 -0.07
C GLY A 102 34.52 7.69 1.44
N THR A 103 34.31 8.81 2.12
CA THR A 103 34.06 8.90 3.56
C THR A 103 32.59 9.02 3.93
N ARG A 104 31.68 8.94 2.95
CA ARG A 104 30.23 9.09 3.16
C ARG A 104 29.52 7.75 3.05
N TYR A 105 28.60 7.52 3.98
CA TYR A 105 27.69 6.39 4.03
C TYR A 105 26.38 6.78 3.33
N VAL A 106 26.00 6.02 2.30
CA VAL A 106 24.74 6.21 1.57
C VAL A 106 23.66 5.38 2.27
N ILE A 107 22.80 6.04 2.99
CA ILE A 107 21.70 5.45 3.77
C ILE A 107 20.40 5.65 3.00
N HIS A 108 19.66 4.58 2.79
CA HIS A 108 18.29 4.63 2.33
C HIS A 108 17.37 4.52 3.57
N ASP A 109 16.84 5.63 3.98
CA ASP A 109 15.91 5.72 5.11
C ASP A 109 14.47 5.67 4.57
N PRO A 110 13.66 4.68 4.98
CA PRO A 110 12.27 4.58 4.54
C PRO A 110 11.40 5.81 4.85
N ALA A 111 11.75 6.57 5.87
CA ALA A 111 11.02 7.78 6.27
C ALA A 111 11.53 9.04 5.55
N LEU A 112 12.84 9.16 5.36
CA LEU A 112 13.47 10.40 4.88
C LEU A 112 13.92 10.32 3.41
N GLY A 113 14.16 9.11 2.90
CA GLY A 113 14.71 8.91 1.56
C GLY A 113 16.22 8.61 1.57
N VAL A 114 16.91 8.99 0.49
CA VAL A 114 18.34 8.75 0.36
C VAL A 114 19.12 9.87 1.03
N VAL A 115 19.91 9.51 2.04
CA VAL A 115 20.74 10.45 2.84
C VAL A 115 22.21 10.02 2.77
N GLU A 116 23.11 10.97 2.58
CA GLU A 116 24.57 10.75 2.66
C GLU A 116 25.10 11.35 3.95
N MET A 117 25.62 10.50 4.82
CA MET A 117 26.12 10.87 6.16
C MET A 117 27.60 10.60 6.33
N ARG A 118 28.27 11.37 7.18
CA ARG A 118 29.63 11.09 7.65
C ARG A 118 29.61 10.10 8.81
N ALA A 119 30.76 9.53 9.13
CA ALA A 119 30.90 8.55 10.21
C ALA A 119 30.39 9.07 11.57
N GLU A 120 30.66 10.35 11.86
CA GLU A 120 30.22 11.00 13.11
C GLU A 120 28.69 11.12 13.21
N GLU A 121 28.04 11.37 12.07
CA GLU A 121 26.56 11.45 11.98
C GLU A 121 25.95 10.06 12.14
N VAL A 122 26.48 9.06 11.42
CA VAL A 122 26.05 7.66 11.54
C VAL A 122 26.20 7.16 12.97
N SER A 123 27.27 7.55 13.68
CA SER A 123 27.53 7.09 15.06
C SER A 123 26.50 7.55 16.08
N ARG A 124 25.78 8.62 15.79
CA ARG A 124 24.72 9.15 16.70
C ARG A 124 23.44 8.30 16.66
N HIS A 125 23.23 7.61 15.56
CA HIS A 125 21.99 6.88 15.28
C HIS A 125 22.19 5.36 15.25
N PHE A 126 23.33 4.89 14.76
CA PHE A 126 23.61 3.46 14.62
C PHE A 126 23.80 2.78 15.97
N THR A 127 23.00 1.78 16.28
CA THR A 127 23.02 1.07 17.57
C THR A 127 24.07 -0.02 17.67
N GLY A 128 24.88 -0.21 16.63
CA GLY A 128 25.90 -1.26 16.57
C GLY A 128 25.39 -2.60 16.02
N ILE A 129 24.13 -2.68 15.57
CA ILE A 129 23.55 -3.91 15.05
C ILE A 129 23.27 -3.75 13.55
N ALA A 130 23.79 -4.69 12.76
CA ALA A 130 23.57 -4.75 11.32
C ALA A 130 23.15 -6.16 10.89
N ALA A 131 22.42 -6.25 9.77
CA ALA A 131 22.04 -7.51 9.15
C ALA A 131 22.44 -7.51 7.67
N GLN A 132 23.15 -8.55 7.25
CA GLN A 132 23.54 -8.84 5.88
C GLN A 132 22.60 -9.89 5.28
N PHE A 133 22.37 -9.80 3.98
CA PHE A 133 21.45 -10.70 3.29
C PHE A 133 22.14 -11.38 2.12
N THR A 134 21.87 -12.66 1.97
CA THR A 134 22.40 -13.48 0.87
C THR A 134 21.26 -14.27 0.26
N PRO A 135 21.08 -14.23 -1.07
CA PRO A 135 20.07 -15.07 -1.72
C PRO A 135 20.33 -16.55 -1.49
N ARG A 136 19.31 -17.30 -1.11
CA ARG A 136 19.33 -18.74 -1.02
C ARG A 136 19.33 -19.38 -2.42
N PRO A 137 19.69 -20.66 -2.56
CA PRO A 137 19.64 -21.35 -3.84
C PRO A 137 18.23 -21.42 -4.46
N ASP A 138 17.19 -21.37 -3.63
CA ASP A 138 15.78 -21.37 -3.99
C ASP A 138 15.20 -19.95 -4.18
N PHE A 139 16.02 -18.90 -4.09
CA PHE A 139 15.59 -17.53 -4.27
C PHE A 139 15.09 -17.28 -5.70
N GLN A 140 13.83 -16.88 -5.82
CA GLN A 140 13.21 -16.57 -7.10
C GLN A 140 13.36 -15.08 -7.42
N MET A 141 14.10 -14.78 -8.49
CA MET A 141 14.10 -13.44 -9.05
C MET A 141 12.80 -13.21 -9.83
N GLY A 142 12.22 -12.04 -9.71
CA GLY A 142 10.98 -11.71 -10.41
C GLY A 142 10.28 -10.51 -9.80
N SER A 143 9.08 -10.23 -10.27
CA SER A 143 8.20 -9.23 -9.67
C SER A 143 7.06 -9.95 -8.96
N GLU A 144 7.08 -9.93 -7.62
CA GLU A 144 5.96 -10.41 -6.79
C GLU A 144 4.95 -9.29 -6.48
N GLY A 145 5.26 -8.10 -6.88
CA GLY A 145 4.37 -6.96 -6.86
C GLY A 145 3.63 -6.85 -8.18
N GLY A 146 2.55 -7.58 -8.34
CA GLY A 146 1.66 -7.32 -9.48
C GLY A 146 1.32 -5.83 -9.48
N ARG A 147 1.64 -5.11 -10.57
CA ARG A 147 1.12 -3.75 -10.78
C ARG A 147 -0.32 -3.76 -10.36
N LEU A 148 -0.71 -2.84 -9.47
CA LEU A 148 -2.11 -2.63 -9.09
C LEU A 148 -2.87 -2.33 -10.38
N THR A 149 -3.30 -3.37 -11.05
CA THR A 149 -4.16 -3.21 -12.22
C THR A 149 -5.55 -2.93 -11.67
N LEU A 150 -6.17 -1.87 -12.13
CA LEU A 150 -7.55 -1.51 -11.77
C LEU A 150 -8.48 -2.73 -11.81
N ARG A 151 -8.23 -3.67 -12.72
CA ARG A 151 -8.91 -4.95 -12.83
C ARG A 151 -8.74 -5.84 -11.58
N ARG A 152 -7.58 -5.82 -10.91
CA ARG A 152 -7.33 -6.63 -9.70
C ARG A 152 -8.01 -6.03 -8.47
N LEU A 153 -8.10 -4.69 -8.40
CA LEU A 153 -8.89 -3.98 -7.40
C LEU A 153 -10.39 -4.27 -7.56
N LEU A 154 -10.87 -4.33 -8.80
CA LEU A 154 -12.27 -4.63 -9.10
C LEU A 154 -12.63 -6.13 -8.92
N GLN A 155 -11.67 -7.05 -9.09
CA GLN A 155 -11.91 -8.50 -8.89
C GLN A 155 -12.05 -8.90 -7.42
N GLY A 156 -11.43 -8.17 -6.49
CA GLY A 156 -11.56 -8.41 -5.05
C GLY A 156 -12.90 -7.96 -4.46
N SER A 157 -13.69 -7.20 -5.20
CA SER A 157 -14.88 -6.52 -4.69
C SER A 157 -16.17 -7.05 -5.31
N ARG A 158 -16.43 -8.36 -5.19
CA ARG A 158 -17.70 -8.96 -5.68
C ARG A 158 -18.97 -8.26 -5.16
N GLY A 159 -18.90 -7.61 -3.99
CA GLY A 159 -19.99 -6.83 -3.41
C GLY A 159 -20.15 -5.42 -3.99
N VAL A 160 -19.11 -4.80 -4.56
CA VAL A 160 -19.17 -3.42 -5.07
C VAL A 160 -20.10 -3.30 -6.29
N TRP A 161 -20.09 -4.26 -7.18
CA TRP A 161 -20.98 -4.25 -8.34
C TRP A 161 -22.47 -4.31 -7.98
N SER A 162 -22.81 -5.10 -6.96
CA SER A 162 -24.18 -5.13 -6.41
C SER A 162 -24.55 -3.78 -5.81
N PHE A 163 -23.65 -3.17 -5.06
CA PHE A 163 -23.86 -1.84 -4.46
C PHE A 163 -23.99 -0.75 -5.54
N VAL A 164 -23.12 -0.73 -6.55
CA VAL A 164 -23.20 0.21 -7.68
C VAL A 164 -24.50 0.03 -8.45
N ALA A 165 -24.90 -1.22 -8.73
CA ALA A 165 -26.17 -1.49 -9.40
C ALA A 165 -27.36 -0.96 -8.58
N GLN A 166 -27.36 -1.16 -7.27
CA GLN A 166 -28.39 -0.65 -6.37
C GLN A 166 -28.47 0.88 -6.39
N VAL A 167 -27.33 1.57 -6.32
CA VAL A 167 -27.27 3.03 -6.40
C VAL A 167 -27.80 3.53 -7.74
N VAL A 168 -27.40 2.91 -8.85
CA VAL A 168 -27.87 3.27 -10.19
C VAL A 168 -29.38 3.09 -10.32
N TRP A 169 -29.94 1.97 -9.79
CA TRP A 169 -31.39 1.74 -9.82
C TRP A 169 -32.16 2.77 -9.00
N ILE A 170 -31.67 3.11 -7.80
CA ILE A 170 -32.32 4.13 -6.94
C ILE A 170 -32.28 5.50 -7.65
N THR A 171 -31.13 5.87 -8.21
CA THR A 171 -30.98 7.14 -8.93
C THR A 171 -31.89 7.19 -10.16
N ALA A 172 -31.93 6.14 -10.96
CA ALA A 172 -32.82 6.06 -12.12
C ALA A 172 -34.32 6.15 -11.75
N PHE A 173 -34.69 5.54 -10.62
CA PHE A 173 -36.06 5.63 -10.11
C PHE A 173 -36.41 7.07 -9.68
N LEU A 174 -35.49 7.74 -8.94
CA LEU A 174 -35.68 9.13 -8.53
C LEU A 174 -35.77 10.09 -9.74
N GLU A 175 -34.94 9.90 -10.75
CA GLU A 175 -34.95 10.66 -11.98
C GLU A 175 -36.27 10.48 -12.73
N LEU A 176 -36.75 9.25 -12.87
CA LEU A 176 -38.03 8.94 -13.49
C LEU A 176 -39.20 9.61 -12.75
N PHE A 177 -39.17 9.58 -11.42
CA PHE A 177 -40.17 10.21 -10.58
C PHE A 177 -40.14 11.74 -10.71
N ALA A 178 -38.97 12.35 -10.79
CA ALA A 178 -38.78 13.77 -11.00
C ALA A 178 -39.34 14.22 -12.38
N LEU A 179 -39.17 13.40 -13.42
CA LEU A 179 -39.71 13.66 -14.78
C LEU A 179 -41.24 13.49 -14.85
N LEU A 180 -41.80 12.58 -14.07
CA LEU A 180 -43.26 12.36 -14.02
C LEU A 180 -43.97 13.47 -13.27
N SER A 181 -43.35 14.10 -12.27
CA SER A 181 -43.97 15.14 -11.44
C SER A 181 -44.59 16.29 -12.24
N PRO A 182 -43.91 16.95 -13.20
CA PRO A 182 -44.51 18.02 -14.00
C PRO A 182 -45.62 17.54 -14.94
N LEU A 183 -45.53 16.28 -15.41
CA LEU A 183 -46.58 15.70 -16.24
C LEU A 183 -47.86 15.45 -15.45
N VAL A 184 -47.72 14.94 -14.22
CA VAL A 184 -48.85 14.76 -13.29
C VAL A 184 -49.50 16.10 -12.98
N LEU A 185 -48.68 17.13 -12.64
CA LEU A 185 -49.19 18.47 -12.38
C LEU A 185 -49.94 19.05 -13.56
N LYS A 186 -49.40 18.91 -14.80
CA LYS A 186 -50.05 19.33 -16.00
C LYS A 186 -51.42 18.63 -16.19
N THR A 187 -51.48 17.32 -16.01
CA THR A 187 -52.73 16.55 -16.14
C THR A 187 -53.78 16.96 -15.10
N VAL A 188 -53.35 17.26 -13.85
CA VAL A 188 -54.24 17.79 -12.82
C VAL A 188 -54.82 19.13 -13.22
N ILE A 189 -54.04 20.03 -13.77
CA ILE A 189 -54.51 21.37 -14.20
C ILE A 189 -55.42 21.26 -15.42
N ASP A 190 -54.95 20.57 -16.46
CA ASP A 190 -55.65 20.53 -17.76
C ASP A 190 -56.96 19.74 -17.74
N THR A 191 -56.98 18.61 -17.01
CA THR A 191 -58.11 17.70 -17.01
C THR A 191 -58.94 17.81 -15.72
N GLY A 192 -58.29 17.79 -14.59
CA GLY A 192 -58.95 17.77 -13.28
C GLY A 192 -59.68 19.08 -12.97
N LEU A 193 -58.96 20.20 -13.03
CA LEU A 193 -59.55 21.51 -12.69
C LEU A 193 -60.51 22.01 -13.77
N THR A 194 -60.16 21.80 -15.04
CA THR A 194 -60.98 22.27 -16.13
C THR A 194 -62.35 21.55 -16.23
N ASN A 195 -62.34 20.23 -15.98
CA ASN A 195 -63.56 19.42 -16.02
C ASN A 195 -64.27 19.27 -14.66
N ARG A 196 -63.69 19.84 -13.57
CA ARG A 196 -64.19 19.71 -12.18
C ARG A 196 -64.34 18.26 -11.71
N ASP A 197 -63.49 17.36 -12.21
CA ASP A 197 -63.51 15.94 -11.86
C ASP A 197 -62.62 15.71 -10.65
N PHE A 198 -63.22 15.85 -9.47
CA PHE A 198 -62.53 15.71 -8.18
C PHE A 198 -62.19 14.25 -7.87
N ASP A 199 -62.92 13.27 -8.40
CA ASP A 199 -62.60 11.85 -8.20
C ASP A 199 -61.33 11.45 -8.93
N PHE A 200 -61.14 11.98 -10.14
CA PHE A 200 -59.93 11.80 -10.92
C PHE A 200 -58.69 12.41 -10.20
N ILE A 201 -58.83 13.63 -9.68
CA ILE A 201 -57.77 14.32 -8.95
C ILE A 201 -57.38 13.52 -7.71
N THR A 202 -58.37 13.01 -6.96
CA THR A 202 -58.10 12.23 -5.74
C THR A 202 -57.45 10.90 -6.05
N ALA A 203 -57.86 10.19 -7.08
CA ALA A 203 -57.23 8.94 -7.51
C ALA A 203 -55.74 9.14 -7.93
N LEU A 204 -55.49 10.22 -8.71
CA LEU A 204 -54.15 10.56 -9.17
C LEU A 204 -53.22 10.95 -7.98
N ALA A 205 -53.75 11.72 -7.02
CA ALA A 205 -52.99 12.13 -5.82
C ALA A 205 -52.64 10.92 -4.94
N LEU A 206 -53.58 10.00 -4.73
CA LEU A 206 -53.35 8.76 -3.97
C LEU A 206 -52.34 7.84 -4.66
N GLY A 207 -52.42 7.71 -5.99
CA GLY A 207 -51.46 6.93 -6.79
C GLY A 207 -50.03 7.49 -6.69
N PHE A 208 -49.88 8.81 -6.78
CA PHE A 208 -48.61 9.48 -6.70
C PHE A 208 -48.04 9.43 -5.28
N ALA A 209 -48.87 9.61 -4.23
CA ALA A 209 -48.46 9.48 -2.84
C ALA A 209 -48.03 8.03 -2.49
N GLY A 210 -48.75 7.03 -3.04
CA GLY A 210 -48.38 5.62 -2.85
C GLY A 210 -47.07 5.20 -3.52
N ALA A 211 -46.72 5.90 -4.62
CA ALA A 211 -45.42 5.65 -5.27
C ALA A 211 -44.24 6.38 -4.62
N ALA A 212 -44.50 7.37 -3.74
CA ALA A 212 -43.52 8.15 -3.04
C ALA A 212 -43.11 7.54 -1.66
N VAL A 213 -43.82 6.52 -1.16
CA VAL A 213 -43.57 5.80 0.11
C VAL A 213 -42.82 4.50 -0.18
#